data_07529f3fc362716b2e2d4f9d9f81ca7e
#
_entry.id   07529f3fc362716b2e2d4f9d9f81ca7e
#
_cell.length_a   1.000
_cell.length_b   1.000
_cell.length_c   1.000
_cell.angle_alpha   90.00
_cell.angle_beta   90.00
_cell.angle_gamma   90.00
#
_symmetry.space_group_name_H-M   'P 1'
#
loop_
_entity.id
_entity.type
_entity.pdbx_description
1 polymer ?
#
loop_
_entity_poly.entity_id
_entity_poly.type
_entity_poly.pdbx_seq_one_letter_code
_entity_poly.pdbx_strand_id
1 'polypeptide(L)'
;MSHYAKVLNGQVTQVIVAEPEFFNTFVDTTPGEWIQTSYNTRANVHALGGTALRGNYAGVGYIYDRTNDVFYPPQPYPSWHLNNVTWSWEPPVPYPDLTAYYRWDEATQTWTR
;
A
#
# COMPACT_ATOMS: atom_id res chain seq x y z
N MET A 1 -13.29 1.19 -15.51
CA MET A 1 -13.55 0.45 -14.27
C MET A 1 -12.62 0.93 -13.18
N SER A 2 -13.09 0.86 -11.96
CA SER A 2 -12.31 1.28 -10.79
C SER A 2 -11.95 0.10 -9.92
N HIS A 3 -10.94 0.29 -9.08
CA HIS A 3 -10.52 -0.71 -8.11
C HIS A 3 -10.97 -0.28 -6.72
N TYR A 4 -11.44 -1.23 -5.93
CA TYR A 4 -11.90 -0.96 -4.56
C TYR A 4 -11.32 -1.99 -3.60
N ALA A 5 -10.88 -1.51 -2.45
CA ALA A 5 -10.36 -2.34 -1.36
C ALA A 5 -11.38 -2.43 -0.25
N LYS A 6 -11.61 -3.64 0.26
CA LYS A 6 -12.40 -3.84 1.46
C LYS A 6 -11.49 -3.80 2.67
N VAL A 7 -11.82 -2.94 3.62
CA VAL A 7 -11.01 -2.68 4.81
C VAL A 7 -11.79 -3.11 6.05
N LEU A 8 -11.16 -3.91 6.90
CA LEU A 8 -11.68 -4.33 8.19
C LEU A 8 -10.60 -4.14 9.25
N ASN A 9 -10.90 -3.37 10.28
CA ASN A 9 -9.96 -3.09 11.38
C ASN A 9 -8.62 -2.52 10.87
N GLY A 10 -8.68 -1.65 9.86
CA GLY A 10 -7.50 -1.00 9.30
C GLY A 10 -6.67 -1.86 8.38
N GLN A 11 -7.14 -3.04 8.00
CA GLN A 11 -6.41 -3.94 7.13
C GLN A 11 -7.24 -4.32 5.90
N VAL A 12 -6.59 -4.37 4.72
CA VAL A 12 -7.25 -4.75 3.48
C VAL A 12 -7.47 -6.26 3.45
N THR A 13 -8.71 -6.66 3.27
CA THR A 13 -9.10 -8.08 3.22
C THR A 13 -9.41 -8.56 1.82
N GLN A 14 -9.77 -7.64 0.90
CA GLN A 14 -10.18 -7.99 -0.45
C GLN A 14 -9.99 -6.78 -1.37
N VAL A 15 -9.66 -7.03 -2.64
CA VAL A 15 -9.59 -5.99 -3.68
C VAL A 15 -10.37 -6.46 -4.88
N ILE A 16 -11.25 -5.61 -5.42
CA ILE A 16 -12.06 -5.94 -6.60
C ILE A 16 -11.97 -4.84 -7.65
N VAL A 17 -12.35 -5.19 -8.86
CA VAL A 17 -12.53 -4.24 -9.97
C VAL A 17 -14.02 -4.15 -10.24
N ALA A 18 -14.57 -2.93 -10.21
CA ALA A 18 -16.01 -2.72 -10.42
C ALA A 18 -16.29 -1.32 -10.93
N GLU A 19 -17.45 -1.16 -11.57
CA GLU A 19 -17.96 0.18 -11.85
C GLU A 19 -18.49 0.81 -10.56
N PRO A 20 -18.43 2.14 -10.42
CA PRO A 20 -18.93 2.78 -9.20
C PRO A 20 -20.39 2.44 -8.89
N GLU A 21 -21.20 2.26 -9.92
CA GLU A 21 -22.61 1.93 -9.80
C GLU A 21 -22.87 0.55 -9.17
N PHE A 22 -21.86 -0.33 -9.20
CA PHE A 22 -21.93 -1.65 -8.59
C PHE A 22 -22.38 -1.57 -7.13
N PHE A 23 -21.90 -0.55 -6.40
CA PHE A 23 -22.22 -0.42 -4.97
C PHE A 23 -23.63 0.09 -4.71
N ASN A 24 -24.36 0.54 -5.73
CA ASN A 24 -25.76 0.97 -5.57
C ASN A 24 -26.69 -0.21 -5.26
N THR A 25 -26.33 -1.42 -5.74
CA THR A 25 -27.16 -2.60 -5.60
C THR A 25 -26.45 -3.76 -4.90
N PHE A 26 -25.15 -3.64 -4.70
CA PHE A 26 -24.37 -4.69 -4.04
C PHE A 26 -24.70 -4.75 -2.56
N VAL A 27 -25.06 -5.95 -2.09
CA VAL A 27 -25.30 -6.21 -0.68
C VAL A 27 -24.16 -7.06 -0.16
N ASP A 28 -23.31 -6.48 0.68
CA ASP A 28 -22.19 -7.19 1.31
C ASP A 28 -22.59 -7.62 2.70
N THR A 29 -22.68 -8.92 2.91
CA THR A 29 -23.08 -9.49 4.20
C THR A 29 -21.92 -9.71 5.14
N THR A 30 -20.67 -9.47 4.68
CA THR A 30 -19.47 -9.61 5.51
C THR A 30 -19.01 -8.24 6.00
N PRO A 31 -18.39 -8.17 7.20
CA PRO A 31 -17.97 -6.88 7.75
C PRO A 31 -16.82 -6.25 6.93
N GLY A 32 -16.77 -4.93 6.95
CA GLY A 32 -15.75 -4.16 6.28
C GLY A 32 -16.32 -2.96 5.53
N GLU A 33 -15.42 -2.11 5.05
CA GLU A 33 -15.76 -0.89 4.32
C GLU A 33 -15.03 -0.89 2.98
N TRP A 34 -15.75 -0.52 1.90
CA TRP A 34 -15.16 -0.44 0.56
C TRP A 34 -14.58 0.95 0.32
N ILE A 35 -13.29 1.00 -0.04
CA ILE A 35 -12.55 2.25 -0.26
C ILE A 35 -11.85 2.15 -1.60
N GLN A 36 -12.04 3.17 -2.44
CA GLN A 36 -11.43 3.20 -3.77
C GLN A 36 -9.90 3.27 -3.68
N THR A 37 -9.24 2.48 -4.51
CA THR A 37 -7.79 2.50 -4.71
C THR A 37 -7.51 2.64 -6.20
N SER A 38 -6.23 2.80 -6.58
CA SER A 38 -5.85 2.97 -7.98
C SER A 38 -4.72 2.04 -8.35
N TYR A 39 -4.94 1.20 -9.35
CA TYR A 39 -3.94 0.28 -9.88
C TYR A 39 -2.65 0.99 -10.33
N ASN A 40 -2.76 2.25 -10.77
CA ASN A 40 -1.63 3.01 -11.31
C ASN A 40 -0.90 3.85 -10.25
N THR A 41 -1.29 3.79 -8.98
CA THR A 41 -0.69 4.59 -7.92
C THR A 41 0.30 3.77 -7.12
N ARG A 42 1.53 4.29 -6.99
CA ARG A 42 2.57 3.70 -6.16
C ARG A 42 3.49 4.79 -5.64
N ALA A 43 3.88 4.69 -4.37
CA ALA A 43 4.73 5.68 -3.72
C ALA A 43 4.19 7.11 -3.91
N ASN A 44 2.87 7.23 -3.85
CA ASN A 44 2.13 8.48 -4.00
C ASN A 44 2.29 9.14 -5.37
N VAL A 45 2.51 8.34 -6.42
CA VAL A 45 2.64 8.80 -7.81
C VAL A 45 1.75 7.96 -8.71
N HIS A 46 1.00 8.62 -9.59
CA HIS A 46 0.21 7.94 -10.62
C HIS A 46 1.07 7.70 -11.86
N ALA A 47 1.23 6.45 -12.29
CA ALA A 47 2.13 6.07 -13.37
C ALA A 47 1.81 6.72 -14.72
N LEU A 48 0.55 7.07 -14.95
CA LEU A 48 0.08 7.66 -16.21
C LEU A 48 -0.16 9.18 -16.09
N GLY A 49 0.36 9.81 -15.03
CA GLY A 49 0.24 11.24 -14.83
C GLY A 49 -1.11 11.72 -14.29
N GLY A 50 -1.99 10.79 -13.88
CA GLY A 50 -3.25 11.12 -13.24
C GLY A 50 -3.09 11.48 -11.77
N THR A 51 -4.21 11.51 -11.05
CA THR A 51 -4.20 11.78 -9.61
C THR A 51 -3.72 10.55 -8.85
N ALA A 52 -2.70 10.72 -8.01
CA ALA A 52 -2.27 9.68 -7.09
C ALA A 52 -3.35 9.50 -6.02
N LEU A 53 -3.97 8.32 -5.98
CA LEU A 53 -5.08 8.05 -5.08
C LEU A 53 -4.61 7.22 -3.89
N ARG A 54 -4.70 7.80 -2.68
CA ARG A 54 -4.46 7.12 -1.40
C ARG A 54 -3.11 6.40 -1.30
N GLY A 55 -2.06 7.04 -1.81
CA GLY A 55 -0.67 6.64 -1.62
C GLY A 55 -0.19 5.48 -2.46
N ASN A 56 -0.83 4.32 -2.35
CA ASN A 56 -0.44 3.10 -3.04
C ASN A 56 -1.65 2.29 -3.44
N TYR A 57 -1.53 1.54 -4.54
CA TYR A 57 -2.52 0.54 -4.88
C TYR A 57 -2.62 -0.49 -3.76
N ALA A 58 -3.84 -0.71 -3.26
CA ALA A 58 -4.05 -1.61 -2.15
C ALA A 58 -3.85 -3.07 -2.55
N GLY A 59 -3.20 -3.83 -1.69
CA GLY A 59 -3.10 -5.28 -1.79
C GLY A 59 -3.70 -5.93 -0.56
N VAL A 60 -4.10 -7.19 -0.67
CA VAL A 60 -4.59 -7.94 0.49
C VAL A 60 -3.49 -8.00 1.56
N GLY A 61 -3.84 -7.68 2.80
CA GLY A 61 -2.89 -7.58 3.90
C GLY A 61 -2.30 -6.20 4.11
N TYR A 62 -2.50 -5.26 3.18
CA TYR A 62 -2.05 -3.88 3.34
C TYR A 62 -2.80 -3.21 4.48
N ILE A 63 -2.21 -2.14 4.98
CA ILE A 63 -2.80 -1.31 6.03
C ILE A 63 -3.48 -0.11 5.37
N TYR A 64 -4.69 0.20 5.84
CA TYR A 64 -5.35 1.46 5.51
C TYR A 64 -5.24 2.40 6.71
N ASP A 65 -4.55 3.52 6.52
CA ASP A 65 -4.41 4.57 7.52
C ASP A 65 -5.52 5.59 7.30
N ARG A 66 -6.55 5.52 8.14
CA ARG A 66 -7.74 6.38 8.00
C ARG A 66 -7.41 7.85 8.28
N THR A 67 -6.49 8.11 9.18
CA THR A 67 -6.11 9.48 9.53
C THR A 67 -5.48 10.21 8.35
N ASN A 68 -4.63 9.53 7.59
CA ASN A 68 -3.96 10.08 6.43
C ASN A 68 -4.65 9.72 5.11
N ASP A 69 -5.63 8.83 5.16
CA ASP A 69 -6.38 8.34 3.98
C ASP A 69 -5.44 7.76 2.91
N VAL A 70 -4.60 6.81 3.33
CA VAL A 70 -3.64 6.16 2.44
C VAL A 70 -3.52 4.67 2.72
N PHE A 71 -3.09 3.91 1.70
CA PHE A 71 -2.74 2.50 1.81
C PHE A 71 -1.22 2.35 1.79
N TYR A 72 -0.70 1.41 2.59
CA TYR A 72 0.72 1.02 2.52
C TYR A 72 0.89 -0.43 2.96
N PRO A 73 1.97 -1.12 2.52
CA PRO A 73 2.20 -2.51 2.90
C PRO A 73 2.54 -2.62 4.39
N PRO A 74 2.44 -3.83 4.96
CA PRO A 74 2.88 -4.06 6.34
C PRO A 74 4.37 -3.73 6.50
N GLN A 75 4.76 -3.33 7.70
CA GLN A 75 6.16 -3.05 8.02
C GLN A 75 7.02 -4.31 7.76
N PRO A 76 8.03 -4.22 6.87
CA PRO A 76 8.82 -5.40 6.54
C PRO A 76 9.81 -5.80 7.64
N TYR A 77 10.35 -4.81 8.35
CA TYR A 77 11.30 -5.02 9.45
C TYR A 77 11.11 -3.96 10.53
N PRO A 78 11.36 -4.31 11.81
CA PRO A 78 11.17 -3.36 12.92
C PRO A 78 11.98 -2.07 12.81
N SER A 79 13.16 -2.11 12.16
CA SER A 79 14.02 -0.94 12.01
C SER A 79 13.62 0.01 10.88
N TRP A 80 12.78 -0.47 9.97
CA TRP A 80 12.35 0.36 8.83
C TRP A 80 11.27 1.34 9.27
N HIS A 81 11.27 2.53 8.69
CA HIS A 81 10.29 3.57 9.01
C HIS A 81 9.49 3.95 7.78
N LEU A 82 8.27 4.42 8.02
CA LEU A 82 7.34 4.80 6.96
C LEU A 82 7.61 6.24 6.54
N ASN A 83 7.84 6.44 5.22
CA ASN A 83 7.94 7.77 4.65
C ASN A 83 6.53 8.35 4.50
N ASN A 84 6.25 9.48 5.15
CA ASN A 84 4.91 10.09 5.15
C ASN A 84 4.64 10.98 3.93
N VAL A 85 5.50 10.96 2.94
CA VAL A 85 5.30 11.62 1.64
C VAL A 85 4.99 10.59 0.57
N THR A 86 5.78 9.51 0.51
CA THR A 86 5.63 8.44 -0.50
C THR A 86 4.81 7.27 0.00
N TRP A 87 4.59 7.16 1.31
CA TRP A 87 3.89 6.04 1.96
C TRP A 87 4.55 4.71 1.65
N SER A 88 5.87 4.71 1.64
CA SER A 88 6.72 3.54 1.43
C SER A 88 7.62 3.35 2.64
N TRP A 89 7.93 2.10 2.96
CA TRP A 89 8.84 1.77 4.05
C TRP A 89 10.28 1.97 3.61
N GLU A 90 11.09 2.59 4.45
CA GLU A 90 12.48 2.89 4.16
C GLU A 90 13.40 2.30 5.23
N PRO A 91 14.53 1.67 4.81
CA PRO A 91 15.51 1.17 5.76
C PRO A 91 16.29 2.32 6.40
N PRO A 92 16.87 2.11 7.59
CA PRO A 92 17.71 3.13 8.22
C PRO A 92 19.02 3.39 7.47
N VAL A 93 19.44 2.44 6.62
CA VAL A 93 20.63 2.57 5.78
C VAL A 93 20.22 2.41 4.31
N PRO A 94 20.52 3.38 3.43
CA PRO A 94 20.14 3.29 2.03
C PRO A 94 20.75 2.07 1.33
N TYR A 95 20.04 1.54 0.32
CA TYR A 95 20.56 0.47 -0.51
C TYR A 95 21.89 0.92 -1.15
N PRO A 96 22.99 0.11 -1.06
CA PRO A 96 24.34 0.62 -1.42
C PRO A 96 24.47 1.08 -2.86
N ASP A 97 24.14 0.21 -3.84
CA ASP A 97 24.17 0.53 -5.25
C ASP A 97 23.52 -0.56 -6.09
N LEU A 98 23.46 -0.39 -7.40
CA LEU A 98 22.79 -1.33 -8.30
C LEU A 98 23.80 -2.26 -9.02
N THR A 99 25.08 -2.25 -8.64
CA THR A 99 26.10 -3.10 -9.26
C THR A 99 26.14 -4.51 -8.70
N ALA A 100 25.49 -4.74 -7.55
CA ALA A 100 25.39 -6.04 -6.90
C ALA A 100 24.04 -6.18 -6.25
N TYR A 101 23.65 -7.43 -5.95
CA TYR A 101 22.44 -7.71 -5.22
C TYR A 101 22.76 -7.79 -3.74
N TYR A 102 22.02 -7.01 -2.94
CA TYR A 102 22.13 -6.99 -1.48
C TYR A 102 20.81 -7.40 -0.86
N ARG A 103 20.88 -7.94 0.35
CA ARG A 103 19.70 -8.21 1.17
C ARG A 103 19.88 -7.61 2.54
N TRP A 104 18.74 -7.24 3.13
CA TRP A 104 18.72 -6.61 4.44
C TRP A 104 18.98 -7.62 5.54
N ASP A 105 19.89 -7.27 6.46
CA ASP A 105 20.14 -8.04 7.69
C ASP A 105 19.64 -7.20 8.86
N GLU A 106 18.51 -7.59 9.41
CA GLU A 106 17.88 -6.84 10.49
C GLU A 106 18.71 -6.90 11.78
N ALA A 107 19.38 -8.03 12.05
CA ALA A 107 20.16 -8.20 13.28
C ALA A 107 21.30 -7.19 13.37
N THR A 108 21.94 -6.87 12.25
CA THR A 108 23.05 -5.90 12.19
C THR A 108 22.60 -4.56 11.62
N GLN A 109 21.37 -4.47 11.11
CA GLN A 109 20.83 -3.29 10.43
C GLN A 109 21.77 -2.80 9.31
N THR A 110 22.19 -3.75 8.47
CA THR A 110 23.06 -3.48 7.33
C THR A 110 22.62 -4.28 6.10
N TRP A 111 23.10 -3.83 4.94
CA TRP A 111 22.93 -4.57 3.70
C TRP A 111 24.08 -5.57 3.53
N THR A 112 23.76 -6.82 3.21
CA THR A 112 24.73 -7.90 3.02
C THR A 112 24.58 -8.52 1.63
N ARG A 113 25.69 -9.06 1.16
CA ARG A 113 25.72 -9.72 -0.16
C ARG A 113 25.50 -11.21 -0.05
#